data_400a3ef6d119353ff24aea04ca0bbe68
#
_entry.id   400a3ef6d119353ff24aea04ca0bbe68
#
_cell.length_a   1.000
_cell.length_b   1.000
_cell.length_c   1.000
_cell.angle_alpha   90.00
_cell.angle_beta   90.00
_cell.angle_gamma   90.00
#
_symmetry.space_group_name_H-M   'P 1'
#
loop_
_entity.id
_entity.type
_entity.pdbx_description
1 polymer ?
#
loop_
_entity_poly.entity_id
_entity_poly.type
_entity_poly.pdbx_seq_one_letter_code
_entity_poly.pdbx_strand_id
1 'polypeptide(L)'
;MITIENAAFPEALHRLSEFFSAPILDPGYIQKEKNAVNAEWSMRRESEGRSIYRLQRALLGEHPANRFTIGNLDTLADKDTRELHPATIEFFEQYYSANLMALVLISPLPVAEMESLAQQHFSLIPNKEVDEPVVTTEVNFEEVAGKLIRFKPQRDLREMRLSYIIDNNAAEWRSKPGDYLGYVIGSEMPGTPADKLKSLGLI
;
A
#
# COMPACT_ATOMS: atom_id res chain seq x y z
N MET A 1 -5.07 8.09 5.32
CA MET A 1 -5.95 9.19 4.84
C MET A 1 -7.07 9.39 5.84
N ILE A 2 -7.32 10.62 6.24
CA ILE A 2 -8.42 11.01 7.12
C ILE A 2 -9.31 11.97 6.34
N THR A 3 -10.62 11.73 6.37
CA THR A 3 -11.64 12.64 5.82
C THR A 3 -12.48 13.16 6.97
N ILE A 4 -12.65 14.48 7.04
CA ILE A 4 -13.29 15.14 8.17
C ILE A 4 -14.09 16.35 7.69
N GLU A 5 -15.06 16.80 8.48
CA GLU A 5 -15.79 18.04 8.24
C GLU A 5 -14.88 19.26 8.38
N ASN A 6 -15.13 20.28 7.54
CA ASN A 6 -14.28 21.48 7.49
C ASN A 6 -14.13 22.19 8.84
N ALA A 7 -15.17 22.23 9.66
CA ALA A 7 -15.14 22.87 10.97
C ALA A 7 -14.16 22.21 11.96
N ALA A 8 -13.92 20.90 11.81
CA ALA A 8 -13.01 20.13 12.65
C ALA A 8 -11.60 20.01 12.05
N PHE A 9 -11.34 20.60 10.88
CA PHE A 9 -10.09 20.44 10.13
C PHE A 9 -8.83 20.84 10.93
N PRO A 10 -8.75 22.02 11.57
CA PRO A 10 -7.57 22.41 12.34
C PRO A 10 -7.28 21.48 13.52
N GLU A 11 -8.31 21.10 14.28
CA GLU A 11 -8.17 20.16 15.40
C GLU A 11 -7.75 18.77 14.95
N ALA A 12 -8.27 18.30 13.79
CA ALA A 12 -7.88 17.03 13.20
C ALA A 12 -6.42 17.03 12.76
N LEU A 13 -5.92 18.14 12.20
CA LEU A 13 -4.52 18.28 11.83
C LEU A 13 -3.61 18.22 13.06
N HIS A 14 -3.98 18.89 14.13
CA HIS A 14 -3.26 18.81 15.40
C HIS A 14 -3.14 17.37 15.88
N ARG A 15 -4.27 16.65 16.00
CA ARG A 15 -4.26 15.25 16.42
C ARG A 15 -3.49 14.35 15.46
N LEU A 16 -3.63 14.58 14.15
CA LEU A 16 -2.89 13.79 13.14
C LEU A 16 -1.38 13.98 13.29
N SER A 17 -0.91 15.20 13.53
CA SER A 17 0.52 15.47 13.68
C SER A 17 1.13 14.77 14.89
N GLU A 18 0.36 14.60 15.98
CA GLU A 18 0.82 13.91 17.19
C GLU A 18 1.11 12.43 16.95
N PHE A 19 0.42 11.76 16.02
CA PHE A 19 0.75 10.38 15.64
C PHE A 19 2.15 10.25 15.05
N PHE A 20 2.71 11.29 14.49
CA PHE A 20 4.01 11.30 13.84
C PHE A 20 5.11 11.92 14.70
N SER A 21 4.76 12.85 15.60
CA SER A 21 5.74 13.55 16.45
C SER A 21 5.92 12.88 17.81
N ALA A 22 4.86 12.42 18.46
CA ALA A 22 4.90 11.92 19.83
C ALA A 22 3.77 10.90 20.11
N PRO A 23 3.70 9.76 19.38
CA PRO A 23 2.69 8.74 19.63
C PRO A 23 2.89 8.11 21.01
N ILE A 24 1.81 7.84 21.73
CA ILE A 24 1.86 7.26 23.06
C ILE A 24 2.37 5.82 23.07
N LEU A 25 2.08 5.05 22.01
CA LEU A 25 2.46 3.63 21.85
C LEU A 25 2.23 2.77 23.09
N ASP A 26 1.09 2.97 23.76
CA ASP A 26 0.73 2.24 24.97
C ASP A 26 0.58 0.72 24.71
N PRO A 27 1.14 -0.17 25.55
CA PRO A 27 1.09 -1.62 25.35
C PRO A 27 -0.34 -2.17 25.24
N GLY A 28 -1.28 -1.61 26.01
CA GLY A 28 -2.68 -2.03 26.01
C GLY A 28 -3.39 -1.67 24.70
N TYR A 29 -3.06 -0.53 24.09
CA TYR A 29 -3.56 -0.16 22.78
C TYR A 29 -2.92 -0.97 21.66
N ILE A 30 -1.62 -1.26 21.74
CA ILE A 30 -0.93 -2.14 20.78
C ILE A 30 -1.61 -3.53 20.77
N GLN A 31 -1.96 -4.07 21.95
CA GLN A 31 -2.66 -5.35 22.00
C GLN A 31 -4.08 -5.29 21.40
N LYS A 32 -4.80 -4.18 21.57
CA LYS A 32 -6.11 -3.98 20.93
C LYS A 32 -5.97 -3.89 19.40
N GLU A 33 -5.00 -3.13 18.93
CA GLU A 33 -4.72 -2.95 17.50
C GLU A 33 -4.29 -4.26 16.85
N LYS A 34 -3.46 -5.06 17.50
CA LYS A 34 -3.10 -6.41 17.06
C LYS A 34 -4.34 -7.27 16.80
N ASN A 35 -5.35 -7.21 17.68
CA ASN A 35 -6.61 -7.92 17.49
C ASN A 35 -7.43 -7.35 16.32
N ALA A 36 -7.46 -6.02 16.13
CA ALA A 36 -8.11 -5.38 15.01
C ALA A 36 -7.49 -5.78 13.67
N VAL A 37 -6.16 -5.75 13.57
CA VAL A 37 -5.41 -6.21 12.38
C VAL A 37 -5.68 -7.69 12.09
N ASN A 38 -5.73 -8.54 13.13
CA ASN A 38 -6.09 -9.94 12.94
C ASN A 38 -7.53 -10.15 12.46
N ALA A 39 -8.47 -9.34 12.92
CA ALA A 39 -9.84 -9.36 12.44
C ALA A 39 -9.91 -8.95 10.95
N GLU A 40 -9.19 -7.92 10.54
CA GLU A 40 -9.09 -7.51 9.14
C GLU A 40 -8.50 -8.62 8.25
N TRP A 41 -7.44 -9.28 8.72
CA TRP A 41 -6.86 -10.41 8.02
C TRP A 41 -7.86 -11.56 7.89
N SER A 42 -8.58 -11.89 8.97
CA SER A 42 -9.58 -12.97 9.01
C SER A 42 -10.74 -12.73 8.03
N MET A 43 -11.19 -11.49 7.88
CA MET A 43 -12.23 -11.12 6.91
C MET A 43 -11.77 -11.25 5.46
N ARG A 44 -10.48 -11.08 5.19
CA ARG A 44 -9.95 -11.01 3.82
C ARG A 44 -9.23 -12.27 3.37
N ARG A 45 -8.78 -13.14 4.30
CA ARG A 45 -7.92 -14.28 3.99
C ARG A 45 -8.50 -15.24 2.94
N GLU A 46 -9.83 -15.39 2.90
CA GLU A 46 -10.54 -16.30 2.01
C GLU A 46 -11.12 -15.60 0.77
N SER A 47 -10.79 -14.33 0.54
CA SER A 47 -11.26 -13.64 -0.66
C SER A 47 -10.44 -14.06 -1.90
N GLU A 48 -11.13 -14.20 -3.05
CA GLU A 48 -10.49 -14.51 -4.34
C GLU A 48 -9.37 -13.52 -4.69
N GLY A 49 -9.65 -12.22 -4.53
CA GLY A 49 -8.65 -11.18 -4.79
C GLY A 49 -7.39 -11.36 -3.94
N ARG A 50 -7.53 -11.77 -2.69
CA ARG A 50 -6.40 -12.04 -1.81
C ARG A 50 -5.60 -13.28 -2.25
N SER A 51 -6.29 -14.32 -2.68
CA SER A 51 -5.66 -15.54 -3.18
C SER A 51 -4.86 -15.27 -4.46
N ILE A 52 -5.44 -14.54 -5.40
CA ILE A 52 -4.76 -14.11 -6.65
C ILE A 52 -3.56 -13.21 -6.33
N TYR A 53 -3.73 -12.24 -5.44
CA TYR A 53 -2.65 -11.36 -5.01
C TYR A 53 -1.47 -12.14 -4.40
N ARG A 54 -1.73 -13.11 -3.51
CA ARG A 54 -0.68 -13.97 -2.93
C ARG A 54 0.03 -14.81 -3.97
N LEU A 55 -0.74 -15.36 -4.91
CA LEU A 55 -0.18 -16.15 -6.00
C LEU A 55 0.78 -15.32 -6.86
N GLN A 56 0.38 -14.12 -7.25
CA GLN A 56 1.23 -13.21 -8.03
C GLN A 56 2.51 -12.84 -7.27
N ARG A 57 2.40 -12.57 -5.97
CA ARG A 57 3.57 -12.22 -5.15
C ARG A 57 4.51 -13.39 -4.92
N ALA A 58 4.01 -14.61 -4.84
CA ALA A 58 4.84 -15.81 -4.74
C ALA A 58 5.81 -15.99 -5.92
N LEU A 59 5.50 -15.38 -7.07
CA LEU A 59 6.41 -15.36 -8.22
C LEU A 59 7.65 -14.47 -7.99
N LEU A 60 7.60 -13.58 -7.03
CA LEU A 60 8.71 -12.67 -6.72
C LEU A 60 9.82 -13.32 -5.87
N GLY A 61 9.67 -14.59 -5.49
CA GLY A 61 10.66 -15.32 -4.71
C GLY A 61 11.00 -14.62 -3.38
N GLU A 62 12.27 -14.38 -3.14
CA GLU A 62 12.77 -13.74 -1.92
C GLU A 62 12.68 -12.21 -1.93
N HIS A 63 12.21 -11.61 -3.01
CA HIS A 63 12.05 -10.15 -3.08
C HIS A 63 11.16 -9.64 -1.94
N PRO A 64 11.50 -8.53 -1.26
CA PRO A 64 10.73 -7.98 -0.14
C PRO A 64 9.25 -7.74 -0.44
N ALA A 65 8.89 -7.47 -1.69
CA ALA A 65 7.51 -7.36 -2.12
C ALA A 65 6.68 -8.65 -1.95
N ASN A 66 7.31 -9.82 -1.80
CA ASN A 66 6.62 -11.07 -1.48
C ASN A 66 6.28 -11.23 0.01
N ARG A 67 6.77 -10.36 0.87
CA ARG A 67 6.50 -10.44 2.31
C ARG A 67 5.00 -10.35 2.60
N PHE A 68 4.60 -10.93 3.71
CA PHE A 68 3.23 -10.82 4.21
C PHE A 68 2.94 -9.35 4.57
N THR A 69 1.92 -8.78 3.93
CA THR A 69 1.65 -7.33 3.95
C THR A 69 0.56 -6.90 4.92
N ILE A 70 -0.03 -7.85 5.62
CA ILE A 70 -1.02 -7.61 6.68
C ILE A 70 -0.60 -8.43 7.90
N GLY A 71 -0.87 -7.95 9.10
CA GLY A 71 -0.54 -8.70 10.31
C GLY A 71 -1.60 -9.76 10.66
N ASN A 72 -1.24 -10.71 11.51
CA ASN A 72 -2.16 -11.60 12.21
C ASN A 72 -1.59 -11.94 13.60
N LEU A 73 -2.33 -12.70 14.41
CA LEU A 73 -1.89 -13.05 15.76
C LEU A 73 -0.56 -13.81 15.79
N ASP A 74 -0.26 -14.61 14.76
CA ASP A 74 0.98 -15.38 14.71
C ASP A 74 2.18 -14.49 14.33
N THR A 75 2.01 -13.61 13.34
CA THR A 75 3.09 -12.74 12.87
C THR A 75 3.37 -11.58 13.82
N LEU A 76 2.37 -11.17 14.60
CA LEU A 76 2.44 -10.11 15.61
C LEU A 76 2.52 -10.68 17.05
N ALA A 77 2.84 -11.97 17.20
CA ALA A 77 3.11 -12.55 18.50
C ALA A 77 4.47 -12.08 19.04
N ASP A 78 4.55 -12.01 20.36
CA ASP A 78 5.87 -11.92 21.02
C ASP A 78 6.66 -13.19 20.70
N LYS A 79 7.96 -13.03 20.52
CA LYS A 79 8.89 -14.12 20.20
C LYS A 79 9.98 -14.13 21.27
N ASP A 80 10.63 -15.27 21.46
CA ASP A 80 11.71 -15.44 22.46
C ASP A 80 12.82 -14.39 22.33
N THR A 81 13.04 -13.88 21.14
CA THR A 81 14.09 -12.90 20.83
C THR A 81 13.57 -11.46 20.64
N ARG A 82 12.27 -11.25 20.57
CA ARG A 82 11.69 -9.94 20.25
C ARG A 82 10.22 -9.83 20.69
N GLU A 83 9.95 -8.93 21.61
CA GLU A 83 8.60 -8.56 22.01
C GLU A 83 8.01 -7.50 21.07
N LEU A 84 6.71 -7.56 20.82
CA LEU A 84 6.02 -6.68 19.86
C LEU A 84 6.07 -5.20 20.27
N HIS A 85 5.83 -4.90 21.55
CA HIS A 85 5.78 -3.51 22.02
C HIS A 85 7.13 -2.80 21.89
N PRO A 86 8.25 -3.31 22.41
CA PRO A 86 9.56 -2.71 22.18
C PRO A 86 9.92 -2.62 20.69
N ALA A 87 9.57 -3.66 19.91
CA ALA A 87 9.81 -3.65 18.47
C ALA A 87 9.02 -2.56 17.71
N THR A 88 7.83 -2.22 18.20
CA THR A 88 7.02 -1.13 17.63
C THR A 88 7.65 0.23 17.93
N ILE A 89 8.15 0.42 19.15
CA ILE A 89 8.87 1.65 19.53
C ILE A 89 10.15 1.78 18.68
N GLU A 90 10.96 0.72 18.58
CA GLU A 90 12.18 0.72 17.77
C GLU A 90 11.88 1.07 16.29
N PHE A 91 10.83 0.49 15.74
CA PHE A 91 10.40 0.79 14.37
C PHE A 91 10.01 2.26 14.20
N PHE A 92 9.24 2.82 15.14
CA PHE A 92 8.89 4.23 15.13
C PHE A 92 10.14 5.11 15.21
N GLU A 93 11.04 4.83 16.15
CA GLU A 93 12.27 5.60 16.32
C GLU A 93 13.18 5.55 15.09
N GLN A 94 13.24 4.41 14.43
CA GLN A 94 14.10 4.22 13.27
C GLN A 94 13.55 4.83 11.99
N TYR A 95 12.23 4.74 11.73
CA TYR A 95 11.68 5.04 10.41
C TYR A 95 10.78 6.27 10.35
N TYR A 96 10.30 6.77 11.51
CA TYR A 96 9.45 7.96 11.52
C TYR A 96 10.31 9.21 11.57
N SER A 97 10.66 9.71 10.41
CA SER A 97 11.48 10.90 10.20
C SER A 97 10.88 11.80 9.13
N ALA A 98 10.87 13.11 9.36
CA ALA A 98 10.21 14.06 8.47
C ALA A 98 10.75 14.02 7.04
N ASN A 99 12.04 13.71 6.85
CA ASN A 99 12.62 13.60 5.50
C ASN A 99 12.11 12.41 4.68
N LEU A 100 11.49 11.41 5.31
CA LEU A 100 10.85 10.27 4.65
C LEU A 100 9.34 10.45 4.45
N MET A 101 8.78 11.61 4.81
CA MET A 101 7.34 11.85 4.81
C MET A 101 6.94 12.90 3.80
N ALA A 102 5.74 12.76 3.24
CA ALA A 102 5.07 13.77 2.44
C ALA A 102 3.67 14.02 3.00
N LEU A 103 3.33 15.28 3.22
CA LEU A 103 2.02 15.72 3.69
C LEU A 103 1.19 16.25 2.51
N VAL A 104 -0.02 15.74 2.34
CA VAL A 104 -0.99 16.29 1.38
C VAL A 104 -2.23 16.74 2.14
N LEU A 105 -2.58 18.01 2.04
CA LEU A 105 -3.78 18.60 2.60
C LEU A 105 -4.73 18.99 1.47
N ILE A 106 -6.00 18.63 1.59
CA ILE A 106 -7.06 19.01 0.66
C ILE A 106 -8.19 19.63 1.48
N SER A 107 -8.47 20.90 1.24
CA SER A 107 -9.48 21.68 1.96
C SER A 107 -9.99 22.82 1.07
N PRO A 108 -11.19 23.36 1.29
CA PRO A 108 -11.65 24.58 0.63
C PRO A 108 -10.98 25.87 1.17
N LEU A 109 -10.13 25.77 2.18
CA LEU A 109 -9.39 26.93 2.72
C LEU A 109 -8.38 27.47 1.70
N PRO A 110 -8.04 28.78 1.77
CA PRO A 110 -6.95 29.35 1.00
C PRO A 110 -5.63 28.61 1.21
N VAL A 111 -4.81 28.49 0.18
CA VAL A 111 -3.53 27.77 0.26
C VAL A 111 -2.61 28.32 1.35
N ALA A 112 -2.55 29.65 1.51
CA ALA A 112 -1.73 30.28 2.55
C ALA A 112 -2.17 29.92 3.98
N GLU A 113 -3.47 29.72 4.18
CA GLU A 113 -3.99 29.27 5.48
C GLU A 113 -3.66 27.80 5.73
N MET A 114 -3.80 26.93 4.70
CA MET A 114 -3.40 25.55 4.79
C MET A 114 -1.90 25.39 5.03
N GLU A 115 -1.07 26.22 4.40
CA GLU A 115 0.38 26.24 4.63
C GLU A 115 0.69 26.62 6.08
N SER A 116 0.04 27.64 6.61
CA SER A 116 0.20 28.05 8.01
C SER A 116 -0.17 26.93 8.99
N LEU A 117 -1.28 26.23 8.74
CA LEU A 117 -1.70 25.09 9.56
C LEU A 117 -0.72 23.91 9.44
N ALA A 118 -0.22 23.63 8.24
CA ALA A 118 0.80 22.60 8.02
C ALA A 118 2.07 22.92 8.81
N GLN A 119 2.57 24.14 8.71
CA GLN A 119 3.76 24.59 9.45
C GLN A 119 3.54 24.52 10.96
N GLN A 120 2.39 25.00 11.43
CA GLN A 120 2.07 25.02 12.86
C GLN A 120 2.09 23.62 13.49
N HIS A 121 1.56 22.63 12.82
CA HIS A 121 1.36 21.30 13.41
C HIS A 121 2.44 20.28 13.00
N PHE A 122 2.92 20.32 11.78
CA PHE A 122 3.81 19.26 11.25
C PHE A 122 5.30 19.62 11.27
N SER A 123 5.67 20.91 11.49
CA SER A 123 7.07 21.28 11.67
C SER A 123 7.72 20.69 12.94
N LEU A 124 6.90 20.18 13.86
CA LEU A 124 7.37 19.53 15.09
C LEU A 124 7.81 18.07 14.87
N ILE A 125 7.54 17.48 13.71
CA ILE A 125 7.99 16.12 13.40
C ILE A 125 9.51 16.15 13.21
N PRO A 126 10.28 15.33 13.97
CA PRO A 126 11.73 15.35 13.90
C PRO A 126 12.24 14.93 12.52
N ASN A 127 13.17 15.70 11.97
CA ASN A 127 14.00 15.25 10.87
C ASN A 127 15.25 14.57 11.45
N LYS A 128 15.30 13.25 11.33
CA LYS A 128 16.41 12.41 11.84
C LYS A 128 17.43 12.10 10.75
N GLU A 129 17.26 12.64 9.54
CA GLU A 129 18.14 12.41 8.37
C GLU A 129 18.31 10.92 8.05
N VAL A 130 17.22 10.15 8.19
CA VAL A 130 17.21 8.71 7.92
C VAL A 130 17.34 8.48 6.42
N ASP A 131 18.26 7.59 6.02
CA ASP A 131 18.39 7.19 4.63
C ASP A 131 17.12 6.48 4.14
N GLU A 132 16.73 6.77 2.90
CA GLU A 132 15.60 6.08 2.27
C GLU A 132 15.92 4.59 2.12
N PRO A 133 15.04 3.68 2.59
CA PRO A 133 15.26 2.25 2.44
C PRO A 133 15.32 1.84 0.97
N VAL A 134 16.43 1.30 0.53
CA VAL A 134 16.64 0.82 -0.84
C VAL A 134 16.46 -0.69 -0.91
N VAL A 135 15.61 -1.15 -1.81
CA VAL A 135 15.46 -2.56 -2.12
C VAL A 135 16.48 -2.93 -3.19
N THR A 136 17.48 -3.73 -2.79
CA THR A 136 18.56 -4.19 -3.68
C THR A 136 18.32 -5.59 -4.26
N THR A 137 17.33 -6.32 -3.76
CA THR A 137 16.95 -7.63 -4.28
C THR A 137 16.27 -7.49 -5.62
N GLU A 138 16.84 -8.09 -6.65
CA GLU A 138 16.24 -8.11 -7.98
C GLU A 138 15.28 -9.28 -8.14
N VAL A 139 14.26 -9.12 -8.99
CA VAL A 139 13.39 -10.20 -9.41
C VAL A 139 13.98 -10.84 -10.66
N ASN A 140 14.21 -12.15 -10.63
CA ASN A 140 14.61 -12.88 -11.83
C ASN A 140 13.39 -13.10 -12.74
N PHE A 141 13.16 -12.17 -13.64
CA PHE A 141 12.03 -12.18 -14.55
C PHE A 141 12.11 -13.31 -15.59
N GLU A 142 13.29 -13.83 -15.93
CA GLU A 142 13.43 -14.99 -16.81
C GLU A 142 12.83 -16.24 -16.17
N GLU A 143 12.99 -16.40 -14.86
CA GLU A 143 12.37 -17.49 -14.13
C GLU A 143 10.85 -17.34 -13.98
N VAL A 144 10.33 -16.13 -14.06
CA VAL A 144 8.89 -15.84 -13.91
C VAL A 144 8.15 -15.86 -15.23
N ALA A 145 8.81 -15.47 -16.32
CA ALA A 145 8.21 -15.38 -17.66
C ALA A 145 7.78 -16.76 -18.21
N GLY A 146 6.77 -16.75 -19.07
CA GLY A 146 6.29 -17.95 -19.76
C GLY A 146 5.56 -18.97 -18.88
N LYS A 147 5.25 -18.65 -17.64
CA LYS A 147 4.53 -19.56 -16.73
C LYS A 147 3.02 -19.50 -16.96
N LEU A 148 2.40 -20.68 -17.05
CA LEU A 148 0.95 -20.84 -16.97
C LEU A 148 0.55 -21.28 -15.58
N ILE A 149 -0.19 -20.42 -14.88
CA ILE A 149 -0.68 -20.69 -13.53
C ILE A 149 -2.16 -21.02 -13.62
N ARG A 150 -2.54 -22.21 -13.17
CA ARG A 150 -3.94 -22.61 -13.05
C ARG A 150 -4.38 -22.44 -11.61
N PHE A 151 -5.38 -21.60 -11.41
CA PHE A 151 -5.95 -21.30 -10.11
C PHE A 151 -7.36 -21.89 -10.03
N LYS A 152 -7.64 -22.61 -8.94
CA LYS A 152 -8.99 -23.08 -8.63
C LYS A 152 -9.68 -22.06 -7.73
N PRO A 153 -10.65 -21.29 -8.23
CA PRO A 153 -11.35 -20.31 -7.44
C PRO A 153 -12.29 -20.97 -6.41
N GLN A 154 -12.64 -20.20 -5.37
CA GLN A 154 -13.63 -20.61 -4.38
C GLN A 154 -15.07 -20.25 -4.82
N ARG A 155 -15.20 -19.31 -5.74
CA ARG A 155 -16.47 -18.89 -6.33
C ARG A 155 -16.52 -19.25 -7.82
N ASP A 156 -17.67 -19.10 -8.46
CA ASP A 156 -17.76 -19.24 -9.93
C ASP A 156 -17.11 -18.01 -10.58
N LEU A 157 -15.80 -18.10 -10.76
CA LEU A 157 -14.97 -17.11 -11.41
C LEU A 157 -14.32 -17.75 -12.65
N ARG A 158 -14.55 -17.15 -13.81
CA ARG A 158 -13.94 -17.54 -15.07
C ARG A 158 -13.12 -16.37 -15.59
N GLU A 159 -11.87 -16.34 -15.20
CA GLU A 159 -10.95 -15.26 -15.52
C GLU A 159 -9.68 -15.82 -16.14
N MET A 160 -9.22 -15.19 -17.22
CA MET A 160 -7.88 -15.36 -17.74
C MET A 160 -7.14 -14.04 -17.63
N ARG A 161 -6.01 -14.04 -16.94
CA ARG A 161 -5.16 -12.86 -16.76
C ARG A 161 -3.84 -13.05 -17.48
N LEU A 162 -3.54 -12.15 -18.40
CA LEU A 162 -2.24 -12.06 -19.06
C LEU A 162 -1.46 -10.92 -18.42
N SER A 163 -0.28 -11.23 -17.89
CA SER A 163 0.58 -10.24 -17.24
C SER A 163 1.89 -10.12 -18.00
N TYR A 164 2.28 -8.91 -18.32
CA TYR A 164 3.52 -8.60 -19.00
C TYR A 164 4.38 -7.73 -18.10
N ILE A 165 5.68 -7.96 -18.15
CA ILE A 165 6.65 -7.11 -17.48
C ILE A 165 7.00 -5.98 -18.44
N ILE A 166 6.96 -4.78 -17.93
CA ILE A 166 7.34 -3.56 -18.65
C ILE A 166 8.38 -2.80 -17.82
N ASP A 167 9.12 -1.92 -18.46
CA ASP A 167 10.04 -1.04 -17.77
C ASP A 167 9.34 -0.15 -16.75
N ASN A 168 10.06 0.20 -15.69
CA ASN A 168 9.55 1.12 -14.69
C ASN A 168 9.41 2.53 -15.29
N ASN A 169 8.18 2.98 -15.47
CA ASN A 169 7.87 4.30 -15.99
C ASN A 169 7.42 5.30 -14.91
N ALA A 170 7.77 5.06 -13.65
CA ALA A 170 7.42 5.96 -12.54
C ALA A 170 7.95 7.39 -12.73
N ALA A 171 9.10 7.55 -13.38
CA ALA A 171 9.66 8.85 -13.73
C ALA A 171 8.77 9.65 -14.71
N GLU A 172 7.95 8.95 -15.49
CA GLU A 172 7.04 9.52 -16.50
C GLU A 172 5.67 9.90 -15.90
N TRP A 173 5.63 10.24 -14.63
CA TRP A 173 4.39 10.49 -13.89
C TRP A 173 3.51 11.62 -14.47
N ARG A 174 4.09 12.54 -15.26
CA ARG A 174 3.35 13.62 -15.94
C ARG A 174 2.67 13.16 -17.21
N SER A 175 3.36 12.38 -18.03
CA SER A 175 2.87 11.86 -19.31
C SER A 175 2.07 10.58 -19.17
N LYS A 176 2.37 9.78 -18.13
CA LYS A 176 1.69 8.52 -17.77
C LYS A 176 1.48 7.57 -18.96
N PRO A 177 2.52 7.24 -19.73
CA PRO A 177 2.36 6.46 -20.95
C PRO A 177 1.75 5.07 -20.69
N GLY A 178 2.07 4.44 -19.53
CA GLY A 178 1.49 3.17 -19.12
C GLY A 178 -0.01 3.25 -18.88
N ASP A 179 -0.49 4.30 -18.20
CA ASP A 179 -1.92 4.51 -17.96
C ASP A 179 -2.67 4.75 -19.26
N TYR A 180 -2.08 5.54 -20.18
CA TYR A 180 -2.66 5.80 -21.49
C TYR A 180 -2.77 4.52 -22.33
N LEU A 181 -1.70 3.73 -22.38
CA LEU A 181 -1.70 2.46 -23.09
C LEU A 181 -2.72 1.47 -22.47
N GLY A 182 -2.77 1.39 -21.15
CA GLY A 182 -3.76 0.58 -20.43
C GLY A 182 -5.19 0.97 -20.75
N TYR A 183 -5.47 2.28 -20.84
CA TYR A 183 -6.77 2.78 -21.23
C TYR A 183 -7.14 2.38 -22.66
N VAL A 184 -6.22 2.54 -23.62
CA VAL A 184 -6.48 2.20 -25.04
C VAL A 184 -6.73 0.69 -25.20
N ILE A 185 -5.92 -0.15 -24.54
CA ILE A 185 -6.07 -1.61 -24.63
C ILE A 185 -7.36 -2.08 -23.94
N GLY A 186 -7.68 -1.52 -22.78
CA GLY A 186 -8.85 -1.91 -21.97
C GLY A 186 -10.17 -1.26 -22.43
N SER A 187 -10.12 -0.31 -23.34
CA SER A 187 -11.31 0.37 -23.86
C SER A 187 -12.17 -0.58 -24.70
N GLU A 188 -13.49 -0.42 -24.62
CA GLU A 188 -14.47 -1.14 -25.43
C GLU A 188 -14.84 -0.40 -26.74
N MET A 189 -14.06 0.59 -27.14
CA MET A 189 -14.29 1.34 -28.38
C MET A 189 -14.11 0.44 -29.61
N PRO A 190 -14.76 0.76 -30.76
CA PRO A 190 -14.58 0.02 -31.99
C PRO A 190 -13.10 -0.12 -32.38
N GLY A 191 -12.70 -1.33 -32.76
CA GLY A 191 -11.33 -1.65 -33.17
C GLY A 191 -10.36 -1.99 -32.04
N THR A 192 -10.77 -1.96 -30.77
CA THR A 192 -9.97 -2.40 -29.64
C THR A 192 -9.99 -3.92 -29.43
N PRO A 193 -9.04 -4.49 -28.67
CA PRO A 193 -9.08 -5.90 -28.31
C PRO A 193 -10.37 -6.33 -27.64
N ALA A 194 -10.94 -5.52 -26.74
CA ALA A 194 -12.20 -5.82 -26.06
C ALA A 194 -13.38 -5.87 -27.05
N ASP A 195 -13.49 -4.91 -27.97
CA ASP A 195 -14.49 -4.91 -29.04
C ASP A 195 -14.39 -6.18 -29.89
N LYS A 196 -13.18 -6.57 -30.27
CA LYS A 196 -12.96 -7.79 -31.04
C LYS A 196 -13.37 -9.05 -30.26
N LEU A 197 -13.03 -9.14 -28.98
CA LEU A 197 -13.40 -10.29 -28.13
C LEU A 197 -14.93 -10.36 -27.96
N LYS A 198 -15.60 -9.24 -27.76
CA LYS A 198 -17.07 -9.15 -27.74
C LYS A 198 -17.70 -9.61 -29.04
N SER A 199 -17.19 -9.16 -30.19
CA SER A 199 -17.70 -9.56 -31.51
C SER A 199 -17.56 -11.04 -31.79
N LEU A 200 -16.63 -11.71 -31.12
CA LEU A 200 -16.40 -13.17 -31.19
C LEU A 200 -17.16 -13.94 -30.08
N GLY A 201 -17.90 -13.27 -29.22
CA GLY A 201 -18.63 -13.90 -28.11
C GLY A 201 -17.70 -14.54 -27.04
N LEU A 202 -16.48 -14.04 -26.89
CA LEU A 202 -15.50 -14.54 -25.95
C LEU A 202 -15.53 -13.84 -24.59
N ILE A 203 -16.12 -12.67 -24.52
CA ILE A 203 -16.41 -11.88 -23.30
C ILE A 203 -17.75 -11.19 -23.46
#